data_1b5d7a89c8488f86ddac4469dd6c2a35
#
_entry.id   1b5d7a89c8488f86ddac4469dd6c2a35
#
_cell.length_a   1.000
_cell.length_b   1.000
_cell.length_c   1.000
_cell.angle_alpha   90.00
_cell.angle_beta   90.00
_cell.angle_gamma   90.00
#
_symmetry.space_group_name_H-M   'P 1'
#
loop_
_entity.id
_entity.type
_entity.pdbx_description
1 polymer ?
#
loop_
_entity_poly.entity_id
_entity_poly.type
_entity_poly.pdbx_seq_one_letter_code
_entity_poly.pdbx_strand_id
1 'polypeptide(L)'
;MAERGEVSVGETKDLPSSNPTLEIVPGKVNRIFGRATLTAHQRLAYTKTAVVLGFAAGFLLSHRLWISSRYYPLIPIFHNLPRIPFPLDYICAGVMFLLLWLIAFAAKPRPYIFGFAALLVFLALFDQTRWQPWIYLYLFLLLSLGGFSWKFDDCKEQENILNICRLIIAGTYFYSGLQKMNSHFAAVGVISLLGPWAARLPLLHVWPFVLAGVEVAIGIALLTRKYRNLAVLCGIGMHCFILFTQIAIFHWNSIIWPWNIVMMALLLILFWQADPSFMDIVWRNPIAFQKVVFILFVIMPVFSFFGWWDSYLSASLYSANIAQANVLMRGDVKGHLPMPIRKYVKQLPAGTGELNLRDWALGELNVPPYPAMRAYRIIGAQMCKYANNSPDVMLVMLDRDTLLGKAEETHDTCLGTLLVKKW
;
A
#
# COMPACT_ATOMS: atom_id res chain seq x y z
N MET A 1 18.10 83.67 -54.85
CA MET A 1 17.81 82.95 -56.08
C MET A 1 16.96 81.76 -55.65
N ALA A 2 15.70 81.98 -55.84
CA ALA A 2 14.74 81.18 -56.62
C ALA A 2 14.45 79.83 -55.97
N GLU A 3 13.31 79.74 -55.30
CA GLU A 3 11.93 79.46 -55.75
C GLU A 3 11.68 78.07 -56.24
N ARG A 4 10.77 77.37 -55.62
CA ARG A 4 9.37 76.98 -55.92
C ARG A 4 9.01 75.86 -54.94
N GLY A 5 7.98 75.77 -54.15
CA GLY A 5 6.58 76.09 -54.39
C GLY A 5 5.85 74.96 -55.11
N GLU A 6 5.30 73.96 -54.43
CA GLU A 6 4.21 73.13 -54.95
C GLU A 6 3.20 72.72 -53.91
N VAL A 7 1.96 72.75 -54.31
CA VAL A 7 0.70 72.75 -53.60
C VAL A 7 0.26 71.35 -53.29
N SER A 8 -0.22 71.12 -52.08
CA SER A 8 -0.89 69.89 -51.62
C SER A 8 -2.30 69.73 -52.16
N VAL A 9 -2.61 68.56 -52.66
CA VAL A 9 -3.98 68.12 -53.00
C VAL A 9 -4.46 67.16 -51.94
N GLY A 10 -5.72 67.35 -51.49
CA GLY A 10 -6.35 66.81 -50.33
C GLY A 10 -6.52 65.28 -50.25
N GLU A 11 -6.45 64.82 -49.03
CA GLU A 11 -6.78 63.47 -48.63
C GLU A 11 -8.29 63.28 -48.48
N THR A 12 -8.81 62.30 -49.16
CA THR A 12 -10.15 61.77 -48.98
C THR A 12 -10.16 60.84 -47.74
N LYS A 13 -11.04 61.16 -46.82
CA LYS A 13 -11.34 60.29 -45.63
C LYS A 13 -12.06 59.05 -46.09
N ASP A 14 -11.40 57.87 -45.94
CA ASP A 14 -12.04 56.58 -45.94
C ASP A 14 -12.49 56.18 -44.52
N LEU A 15 -13.80 55.88 -44.39
CA LEU A 15 -14.42 55.33 -43.19
C LEU A 15 -13.94 53.88 -42.95
N PRO A 16 -13.65 53.45 -41.66
CA PRO A 16 -13.35 52.08 -41.38
C PRO A 16 -14.64 51.24 -41.29
N SER A 17 -14.71 50.18 -42.12
CA SER A 17 -15.72 49.16 -42.03
C SER A 17 -15.51 48.34 -40.76
N SER A 18 -16.47 48.42 -39.84
CA SER A 18 -16.54 47.64 -38.62
C SER A 18 -17.04 46.22 -38.90
N ASN A 19 -16.13 45.25 -38.80
CA ASN A 19 -16.52 43.87 -38.43
C ASN A 19 -15.58 43.41 -37.31
N PRO A 20 -16.06 43.22 -36.08
CA PRO A 20 -15.27 42.62 -35.03
C PRO A 20 -15.28 41.10 -35.22
N THR A 21 -14.25 40.56 -35.89
CA THR A 21 -13.89 39.16 -35.74
C THR A 21 -13.47 38.97 -34.30
N LEU A 22 -14.29 38.22 -33.56
CA LEU A 22 -13.95 37.74 -32.22
C LEU A 22 -12.74 36.80 -32.32
N GLU A 23 -11.54 37.36 -32.16
CA GLU A 23 -10.35 36.60 -31.83
C GLU A 23 -10.55 35.97 -30.47
N ILE A 24 -10.87 34.69 -30.45
CA ILE A 24 -10.83 33.86 -29.23
C ILE A 24 -9.35 33.74 -28.86
N VAL A 25 -8.87 34.63 -28.01
CA VAL A 25 -7.56 34.53 -27.38
C VAL A 25 -7.58 33.34 -26.42
N PRO A 26 -6.77 32.28 -26.62
CA PRO A 26 -6.80 31.06 -25.81
C PRO A 26 -6.29 31.26 -24.37
N GLY A 27 -6.19 32.46 -23.87
CA GLY A 27 -5.58 32.80 -22.58
C GLY A 27 -6.52 33.16 -21.42
N LYS A 28 -7.82 33.33 -21.65
CA LYS A 28 -8.72 33.89 -20.59
C LYS A 28 -9.50 32.88 -19.75
N VAL A 29 -9.58 31.62 -20.15
CA VAL A 29 -10.31 30.59 -19.37
C VAL A 29 -9.48 30.09 -18.18
N ASN A 30 -8.17 30.31 -18.15
CA ASN A 30 -7.27 29.83 -17.09
C ASN A 30 -7.17 30.74 -15.85
N ARG A 31 -7.94 31.82 -15.72
CA ARG A 31 -7.86 32.76 -14.57
C ARG A 31 -8.90 32.56 -13.47
N ILE A 32 -9.83 31.65 -13.61
CA ILE A 32 -10.89 31.44 -12.62
C ILE A 32 -10.46 30.45 -11.53
N PHE A 33 -9.53 29.53 -11.82
CA PHE A 33 -8.86 28.72 -10.80
C PHE A 33 -7.40 29.15 -10.73
N GLY A 34 -7.09 30.10 -9.82
CA GLY A 34 -5.72 30.47 -9.52
C GLY A 34 -4.90 29.21 -9.25
N ARG A 35 -3.87 28.92 -10.06
CA ARG A 35 -2.95 27.80 -9.89
C ARG A 35 -2.14 28.00 -8.61
N ALA A 36 -2.69 27.66 -7.45
CA ALA A 36 -1.89 27.45 -6.25
C ALA A 36 -1.15 26.10 -6.41
N THR A 37 -0.09 26.08 -7.22
CA THR A 37 0.79 24.92 -7.32
C THR A 37 1.62 24.81 -6.06
N LEU A 38 1.59 23.65 -5.39
CA LEU A 38 2.45 23.39 -4.25
C LEU A 38 3.93 23.47 -4.67
N THR A 39 4.72 24.20 -3.89
CA THR A 39 6.19 24.21 -4.07
C THR A 39 6.79 22.85 -3.71
N ALA A 40 7.98 22.54 -4.19
CA ALA A 40 8.67 21.29 -3.86
C ALA A 40 8.83 21.12 -2.34
N HIS A 41 9.18 22.18 -1.63
CA HIS A 41 9.28 22.17 -0.16
C HIS A 41 7.94 21.85 0.52
N GLN A 42 6.83 22.45 0.08
CA GLN A 42 5.50 22.15 0.61
C GLN A 42 5.11 20.70 0.35
N ARG A 43 5.41 20.17 -0.85
CA ARG A 43 5.17 18.75 -1.18
C ARG A 43 5.93 17.82 -0.25
N LEU A 44 7.21 18.09 0.03
CA LEU A 44 8.00 17.30 0.99
C LEU A 44 7.43 17.37 2.41
N ALA A 45 7.09 18.58 2.88
CA ALA A 45 6.51 18.77 4.21
C ALA A 45 5.16 18.05 4.36
N TYR A 46 4.27 18.16 3.36
CA TYR A 46 2.98 17.48 3.39
C TYR A 46 3.11 15.96 3.21
N THR A 47 4.05 15.47 2.40
CA THR A 47 4.36 14.03 2.31
C THR A 47 4.80 13.49 3.66
N LYS A 48 5.72 14.19 4.34
CA LYS A 48 6.17 13.85 5.70
C LYS A 48 4.98 13.74 6.65
N THR A 49 4.14 14.76 6.69
CA THR A 49 2.97 14.81 7.58
C THR A 49 1.98 13.69 7.27
N ALA A 50 1.63 13.46 6.00
CA ALA A 50 0.72 12.40 5.59
C ALA A 50 1.22 11.01 6.01
N VAL A 51 2.51 10.73 5.80
CA VAL A 51 3.12 9.44 6.16
C VAL A 51 3.18 9.27 7.67
N VAL A 52 3.55 10.30 8.43
CA VAL A 52 3.57 10.25 9.92
C VAL A 52 2.17 9.99 10.47
N LEU A 53 1.15 10.70 9.96
CA LEU A 53 -0.24 10.47 10.37
C LEU A 53 -0.73 9.07 10.00
N GLY A 54 -0.34 8.58 8.80
CA GLY A 54 -0.63 7.22 8.37
C GLY A 54 -0.02 6.16 9.30
N PHE A 55 1.26 6.31 9.68
CA PHE A 55 1.90 5.44 10.66
C PHE A 55 1.20 5.51 12.02
N ALA A 56 0.96 6.70 12.54
CA ALA A 56 0.32 6.88 13.85
C ALA A 56 -1.07 6.23 13.90
N ALA A 57 -1.90 6.48 12.88
CA ALA A 57 -3.23 5.87 12.78
C ALA A 57 -3.13 4.34 12.62
N GLY A 58 -2.22 3.84 11.79
CA GLY A 58 -1.97 2.42 11.61
C GLY A 58 -1.55 1.74 12.91
N PHE A 59 -0.63 2.34 13.67
CA PHE A 59 -0.18 1.81 14.97
C PHE A 59 -1.31 1.80 16.01
N LEU A 60 -2.12 2.85 16.08
CA LEU A 60 -3.26 2.91 17.00
C LEU A 60 -4.30 1.83 16.68
N LEU A 61 -4.65 1.69 15.40
CA LEU A 61 -5.64 0.71 14.96
C LEU A 61 -5.14 -0.74 15.10
N SER A 62 -3.83 -0.98 14.97
CA SER A 62 -3.20 -2.29 15.13
C SER A 62 -2.36 -2.40 16.40
N HIS A 63 -2.74 -1.72 17.49
CA HIS A 63 -1.92 -1.66 18.71
C HIS A 63 -1.47 -3.03 19.23
N ARG A 64 -2.33 -4.06 19.15
CA ARG A 64 -1.98 -5.43 19.55
C ARG A 64 -0.88 -6.07 18.71
N LEU A 65 -0.63 -5.59 17.52
CA LEU A 65 0.50 -6.04 16.68
C LEU A 65 1.85 -5.70 17.32
N TRP A 66 1.90 -4.63 18.09
CA TRP A 66 3.15 -4.05 18.62
C TRP A 66 3.52 -4.51 20.01
N ILE A 67 2.61 -5.22 20.68
CA ILE A 67 2.81 -5.78 22.02
C ILE A 67 2.91 -7.30 21.97
N SER A 68 3.60 -7.90 22.96
CA SER A 68 3.81 -9.34 23.04
C SER A 68 2.72 -10.07 23.83
N SER A 69 1.92 -9.34 24.60
CA SER A 69 0.80 -9.86 25.40
C SER A 69 -0.47 -10.04 24.56
N ARG A 70 -0.44 -11.01 23.64
CA ARG A 70 -1.54 -11.33 22.70
C ARG A 70 -1.62 -12.85 22.49
N TYR A 71 -2.77 -13.33 22.01
CA TYR A 71 -2.99 -14.75 21.72
C TYR A 71 -2.49 -15.15 20.34
N TYR A 72 -2.63 -14.26 19.33
CA TYR A 72 -2.06 -14.53 18.02
C TYR A 72 -0.53 -14.68 18.11
N PRO A 73 0.03 -15.81 17.63
CA PRO A 73 1.44 -16.09 17.82
C PRO A 73 2.39 -15.02 17.25
N LEU A 74 3.51 -14.81 17.93
CA LEU A 74 4.65 -14.08 17.38
C LEU A 74 5.36 -14.95 16.35
N ILE A 75 5.78 -14.35 15.24
CA ILE A 75 6.45 -15.03 14.14
C ILE A 75 7.86 -14.45 13.97
N PRO A 76 8.82 -14.86 14.80
CA PRO A 76 10.19 -14.36 14.72
C PRO A 76 10.84 -14.80 13.40
N ILE A 77 11.69 -13.94 12.84
CA ILE A 77 12.45 -14.27 11.62
C ILE A 77 13.46 -15.40 11.91
N PHE A 78 14.10 -15.36 13.07
CA PHE A 78 15.01 -16.40 13.53
C PHE A 78 14.37 -17.21 14.66
N HIS A 79 14.44 -18.54 14.60
CA HIS A 79 13.77 -19.47 15.53
C HIS A 79 14.10 -19.23 17.01
N ASN A 80 15.31 -18.75 17.31
CA ASN A 80 15.81 -18.62 18.69
C ASN A 80 15.63 -17.21 19.27
N LEU A 81 14.92 -16.29 18.59
CA LEU A 81 14.68 -14.97 19.15
C LEU A 81 13.70 -15.07 20.32
N PRO A 82 14.08 -14.59 21.52
CA PRO A 82 13.19 -14.56 22.67
C PRO A 82 12.06 -13.56 22.44
N ARG A 83 10.96 -13.73 23.20
CA ARG A 83 9.92 -12.69 23.22
C ARG A 83 10.47 -11.44 23.90
N ILE A 84 10.10 -10.26 23.37
CA ILE A 84 10.38 -9.00 24.08
C ILE A 84 9.50 -9.01 25.34
N PRO A 85 10.11 -8.98 26.56
CA PRO A 85 9.34 -9.08 27.78
C PRO A 85 8.60 -7.79 28.10
N PHE A 86 7.49 -7.92 28.86
CA PHE A 86 6.85 -6.77 29.49
C PHE A 86 7.81 -6.15 30.53
N PRO A 87 7.95 -4.80 30.61
CA PRO A 87 7.21 -3.78 29.85
C PRO A 87 7.96 -3.27 28.59
N LEU A 88 9.06 -3.90 28.15
CA LEU A 88 9.90 -3.40 27.07
C LEU A 88 9.14 -3.26 25.73
N ASP A 89 8.21 -4.14 25.45
CA ASP A 89 7.37 -4.06 24.25
C ASP A 89 6.50 -2.77 24.24
N TYR A 90 5.94 -2.39 25.39
CA TYR A 90 5.18 -1.13 25.54
C TYR A 90 6.10 0.09 25.46
N ILE A 91 7.31 0.01 26.06
CA ILE A 91 8.32 1.07 25.96
C ILE A 91 8.72 1.27 24.49
N CYS A 92 8.99 0.18 23.75
CA CYS A 92 9.30 0.26 22.32
C CYS A 92 8.16 0.90 21.53
N ALA A 93 6.90 0.53 21.80
CA ALA A 93 5.74 1.15 21.16
C ALA A 93 5.66 2.66 21.49
N GLY A 94 5.89 3.06 22.74
CA GLY A 94 5.93 4.46 23.16
C GLY A 94 7.06 5.23 22.46
N VAL A 95 8.26 4.65 22.34
CA VAL A 95 9.40 5.25 21.61
C VAL A 95 9.07 5.42 20.13
N MET A 96 8.37 4.47 19.50
CA MET A 96 7.91 4.61 18.11
C MET A 96 7.02 5.86 17.94
N PHE A 97 6.04 6.09 18.85
CA PHE A 97 5.19 7.27 18.80
C PHE A 97 5.98 8.55 19.08
N LEU A 98 6.92 8.53 20.03
CA LEU A 98 7.80 9.68 20.29
C LEU A 98 8.64 10.03 19.06
N LEU A 99 9.22 9.03 18.38
CA LEU A 99 9.98 9.25 17.16
C LEU A 99 9.09 9.80 16.03
N LEU A 100 7.88 9.32 15.86
CA LEU A 100 6.92 9.88 14.90
C LEU A 100 6.59 11.34 15.22
N TRP A 101 6.40 11.67 16.49
CA TRP A 101 6.18 13.05 16.93
C TRP A 101 7.39 13.94 16.62
N LEU A 102 8.61 13.47 16.91
CA LEU A 102 9.85 14.18 16.58
C LEU A 102 10.02 14.34 15.05
N ILE A 103 9.69 13.33 14.26
CA ILE A 103 9.71 13.42 12.78
C ILE A 103 8.74 14.50 12.31
N ALA A 104 7.55 14.59 12.90
CA ALA A 104 6.54 15.58 12.53
C ALA A 104 7.03 17.02 12.78
N PHE A 105 7.58 17.29 13.96
CA PHE A 105 7.76 18.66 14.48
C PHE A 105 9.22 19.14 14.51
N ALA A 106 10.22 18.26 14.47
CA ALA A 106 11.61 18.70 14.49
C ALA A 106 12.01 19.41 13.19
N ALA A 107 12.78 20.50 13.32
CA ALA A 107 13.33 21.22 12.17
C ALA A 107 14.30 20.34 11.33
N LYS A 108 14.96 19.38 11.95
CA LYS A 108 15.86 18.41 11.30
C LYS A 108 15.40 16.99 11.59
N PRO A 109 14.39 16.46 10.87
CA PRO A 109 13.79 15.16 11.17
C PRO A 109 14.67 13.96 10.83
N ARG A 110 15.74 14.13 10.06
CA ARG A 110 16.60 13.06 9.55
C ARG A 110 17.06 12.04 10.61
N PRO A 111 17.66 12.42 11.77
CA PRO A 111 18.10 11.43 12.76
C PRO A 111 16.93 10.62 13.33
N TYR A 112 15.78 11.24 13.52
CA TYR A 112 14.59 10.57 14.04
C TYR A 112 13.97 9.60 13.03
N ILE A 113 14.05 9.91 11.71
CA ILE A 113 13.64 8.99 10.65
C ILE A 113 14.49 7.73 10.68
N PHE A 114 15.82 7.84 10.77
CA PHE A 114 16.69 6.67 10.83
C PHE A 114 16.54 5.91 12.15
N GLY A 115 16.36 6.59 13.28
CA GLY A 115 16.05 5.95 14.56
C GLY A 115 14.75 5.18 14.54
N PHE A 116 13.69 5.77 13.94
CA PHE A 116 12.40 5.11 13.74
C PHE A 116 12.53 3.88 12.84
N ALA A 117 13.21 4.02 11.70
CA ALA A 117 13.43 2.92 10.77
C ALA A 117 14.20 1.75 11.42
N ALA A 118 15.26 2.06 12.17
CA ALA A 118 16.06 1.05 12.89
C ALA A 118 15.21 0.31 13.94
N LEU A 119 14.43 1.05 14.75
CA LEU A 119 13.55 0.45 15.75
C LEU A 119 12.44 -0.39 15.10
N LEU A 120 11.83 0.10 14.02
CA LEU A 120 10.80 -0.63 13.28
C LEU A 120 11.33 -1.96 12.73
N VAL A 121 12.49 -1.93 12.06
CA VAL A 121 13.17 -3.13 11.53
C VAL A 121 13.50 -4.09 12.68
N PHE A 122 14.09 -3.57 13.76
CA PHE A 122 14.39 -4.36 14.96
C PHE A 122 13.15 -5.09 15.47
N LEU A 123 12.04 -4.38 15.68
CA LEU A 123 10.80 -4.97 16.15
C LEU A 123 10.22 -6.01 15.17
N ALA A 124 10.39 -5.80 13.86
CA ALA A 124 9.93 -6.73 12.83
C ALA A 124 10.76 -8.02 12.78
N LEU A 125 12.01 -8.04 13.27
CA LEU A 125 12.78 -9.29 13.42
C LEU A 125 12.14 -10.24 14.43
N PHE A 126 11.52 -9.70 15.49
CA PHE A 126 10.83 -10.49 16.52
C PHE A 126 9.43 -10.94 16.12
N ASP A 127 8.84 -10.28 15.11
CA ASP A 127 7.54 -10.65 14.60
C ASP A 127 7.36 -10.21 13.15
N GLN A 128 7.47 -11.14 12.24
CA GLN A 128 7.32 -10.93 10.80
C GLN A 128 5.93 -10.41 10.42
N THR A 129 4.89 -10.64 11.25
CA THR A 129 3.54 -10.10 11.01
C THR A 129 3.53 -8.57 10.97
N ARG A 130 4.54 -7.91 11.55
CA ARG A 130 4.73 -6.45 11.50
C ARG A 130 5.13 -5.94 10.12
N TRP A 131 5.60 -6.77 9.20
CA TRP A 131 5.87 -6.41 7.82
C TRP A 131 4.58 -6.36 6.99
N GLN A 132 3.73 -5.39 7.28
CA GLN A 132 2.52 -5.13 6.48
C GLN A 132 2.85 -4.24 5.28
N PRO A 133 2.13 -4.33 4.13
CA PRO A 133 2.40 -3.52 2.96
C PRO A 133 2.40 -2.01 3.21
N TRP A 134 1.50 -1.52 4.06
CA TRP A 134 1.45 -0.10 4.42
C TRP A 134 2.68 0.36 5.23
N ILE A 135 3.22 -0.50 6.11
CA ILE A 135 4.45 -0.24 6.87
C ILE A 135 5.63 -0.15 5.92
N TYR A 136 5.74 -1.09 5.01
CA TYR A 136 6.78 -1.13 4.00
C TYR A 136 6.77 0.14 3.12
N LEU A 137 5.60 0.49 2.57
CA LEU A 137 5.41 1.69 1.76
C LEU A 137 5.84 2.96 2.51
N TYR A 138 5.28 3.17 3.70
CA TYR A 138 5.55 4.37 4.50
C TYR A 138 7.00 4.43 4.97
N LEU A 139 7.62 3.29 5.31
CA LEU A 139 9.02 3.23 5.68
C LEU A 139 9.92 3.75 4.54
N PHE A 140 9.70 3.29 3.32
CA PHE A 140 10.50 3.74 2.18
C PHE A 140 10.24 5.20 1.80
N LEU A 141 9.02 5.71 1.98
CA LEU A 141 8.75 7.13 1.85
C LEU A 141 9.50 7.95 2.92
N LEU A 142 9.49 7.53 4.19
CA LEU A 142 10.27 8.21 5.24
C LEU A 142 11.77 8.14 4.99
N LEU A 143 12.30 6.99 4.57
CA LEU A 143 13.72 6.85 4.24
C LEU A 143 14.12 7.76 3.08
N SER A 144 13.25 7.93 2.08
CA SER A 144 13.44 8.91 0.99
C SER A 144 13.56 10.33 1.55
N LEU A 145 12.66 10.72 2.45
CA LEU A 145 12.69 12.02 3.13
C LEU A 145 13.90 12.15 4.07
N GLY A 146 14.38 11.06 4.65
CA GLY A 146 15.61 11.02 5.46
C GLY A 146 16.89 11.29 4.66
N GLY A 147 16.85 11.08 3.34
CA GLY A 147 17.92 11.45 2.41
C GLY A 147 18.03 12.96 2.19
N PHE A 148 16.98 13.74 2.51
CA PHE A 148 16.95 15.18 2.32
C PHE A 148 17.68 15.93 3.45
N SER A 149 18.44 16.97 3.08
CA SER A 149 19.21 17.79 4.05
C SER A 149 18.34 18.74 4.88
N TRP A 150 17.07 18.97 4.47
CA TRP A 150 16.14 19.94 5.05
C TRP A 150 16.67 21.39 5.04
N LYS A 151 17.57 21.68 4.09
CA LYS A 151 17.98 23.03 3.76
C LYS A 151 17.01 23.59 2.71
N PHE A 152 16.54 24.81 2.91
CA PHE A 152 15.47 25.39 2.10
C PHE A 152 15.88 25.76 0.67
N ASP A 153 17.19 25.84 0.37
CA ASP A 153 17.70 26.49 -0.83
C ASP A 153 17.99 25.56 -2.01
N ASP A 154 17.94 24.23 -1.84
CA ASP A 154 18.22 23.29 -2.93
C ASP A 154 16.93 22.68 -3.53
N CYS A 155 16.32 23.44 -4.46
CA CYS A 155 15.15 22.98 -5.20
C CYS A 155 15.40 21.68 -6.00
N LYS A 156 16.63 21.44 -6.46
CA LYS A 156 16.98 20.24 -7.22
C LYS A 156 17.03 19.01 -6.34
N GLU A 157 17.61 19.12 -5.13
CA GLU A 157 17.59 18.05 -4.14
C GLU A 157 16.14 17.70 -3.77
N GLN A 158 15.28 18.72 -3.54
CA GLN A 158 13.87 18.54 -3.20
C GLN A 158 13.12 17.74 -4.29
N GLU A 159 13.28 18.13 -5.57
CA GLU A 159 12.62 17.41 -6.67
C GLU A 159 13.16 15.99 -6.84
N ASN A 160 14.44 15.75 -6.61
CA ASN A 160 15.02 14.42 -6.65
C ASN A 160 14.38 13.48 -5.59
N ILE A 161 14.18 13.96 -4.37
CA ILE A 161 13.50 13.20 -3.31
C ILE A 161 12.03 12.96 -3.65
N LEU A 162 11.34 13.98 -4.16
CA LEU A 162 9.95 13.84 -4.62
C LEU A 162 9.82 12.80 -5.74
N ASN A 163 10.80 12.74 -6.66
CA ASN A 163 10.81 11.76 -7.73
C ASN A 163 11.00 10.32 -7.20
N ILE A 164 11.79 10.12 -6.15
CA ILE A 164 11.86 8.81 -5.46
C ILE A 164 10.50 8.45 -4.85
N CYS A 165 9.84 9.39 -4.16
CA CYS A 165 8.51 9.15 -3.61
C CYS A 165 7.47 8.84 -4.71
N ARG A 166 7.53 9.56 -5.85
CA ARG A 166 6.67 9.29 -7.00
C ARG A 166 6.89 7.89 -7.58
N LEU A 167 8.13 7.45 -7.68
CA LEU A 167 8.47 6.12 -8.17
C LEU A 167 7.90 5.03 -7.27
N ILE A 168 8.02 5.17 -5.94
CA ILE A 168 7.44 4.24 -4.96
C ILE A 168 5.93 4.12 -5.16
N ILE A 169 5.22 5.25 -5.22
CA ILE A 169 3.76 5.27 -5.36
C ILE A 169 3.33 4.70 -6.72
N ALA A 170 3.94 5.12 -7.83
CA ALA A 170 3.58 4.63 -9.15
C ALA A 170 3.85 3.12 -9.30
N GLY A 171 4.98 2.63 -8.79
CA GLY A 171 5.31 1.20 -8.75
C GLY A 171 4.30 0.41 -7.91
N THR A 172 3.88 0.95 -6.77
CA THR A 172 2.86 0.32 -5.91
C THR A 172 1.52 0.16 -6.66
N TYR A 173 1.01 1.20 -7.33
CA TYR A 173 -0.21 1.09 -8.13
C TYR A 173 -0.07 0.09 -9.28
N PHE A 174 1.05 0.17 -10.00
CA PHE A 174 1.29 -0.71 -11.13
C PHE A 174 1.26 -2.19 -10.72
N TYR A 175 2.04 -2.55 -9.69
CA TYR A 175 2.11 -3.95 -9.25
C TYR A 175 0.87 -4.38 -8.48
N SER A 176 0.22 -3.51 -7.72
CA SER A 176 -1.04 -3.83 -7.05
C SER A 176 -2.13 -4.22 -8.06
N GLY A 177 -2.23 -3.50 -9.17
CA GLY A 177 -3.12 -3.88 -10.26
C GLY A 177 -2.68 -5.16 -10.97
N LEU A 178 -1.39 -5.28 -11.31
CA LEU A 178 -0.87 -6.44 -12.04
C LEU A 178 -1.03 -7.75 -11.22
N GLN A 179 -0.81 -7.70 -9.91
CA GLN A 179 -1.00 -8.84 -9.01
C GLN A 179 -2.46 -9.31 -8.92
N LYS A 180 -3.42 -8.44 -9.22
CA LYS A 180 -4.85 -8.78 -9.27
C LYS A 180 -5.28 -9.43 -10.60
N MET A 181 -4.43 -9.44 -11.62
CA MET A 181 -4.72 -10.09 -12.90
C MET A 181 -4.53 -11.61 -12.80
N ASN A 182 -5.36 -12.27 -12.01
CA ASN A 182 -5.33 -13.72 -11.79
C ASN A 182 -6.74 -14.30 -11.62
N SER A 183 -6.87 -15.63 -11.76
CA SER A 183 -8.14 -16.36 -11.67
C SER A 183 -8.79 -16.30 -10.28
N HIS A 184 -7.99 -16.26 -9.21
CA HIS A 184 -8.51 -16.17 -7.84
C HIS A 184 -9.18 -14.82 -7.60
N PHE A 185 -8.55 -13.72 -8.05
CA PHE A 185 -9.16 -12.39 -7.96
C PHE A 185 -10.38 -12.28 -8.88
N ALA A 186 -10.35 -12.92 -10.05
CA ALA A 186 -11.52 -13.00 -10.95
C ALA A 186 -12.71 -13.68 -10.28
N ALA A 187 -12.46 -14.72 -9.49
CA ALA A 187 -13.53 -15.47 -8.80
C ALA A 187 -14.14 -14.71 -7.61
N VAL A 188 -13.31 -14.00 -6.82
CA VAL A 188 -13.77 -13.43 -5.54
C VAL A 188 -13.59 -11.93 -5.39
N GLY A 189 -12.79 -11.27 -6.24
CA GLY A 189 -12.38 -9.88 -6.06
C GLY A 189 -13.56 -8.90 -6.06
N VAL A 190 -14.44 -8.96 -7.04
CA VAL A 190 -15.63 -8.09 -7.12
C VAL A 190 -16.64 -8.45 -6.04
N ILE A 191 -16.79 -9.74 -5.72
CA ILE A 191 -17.67 -10.19 -4.64
C ILE A 191 -17.17 -9.66 -3.29
N SER A 192 -15.87 -9.73 -3.03
CA SER A 192 -15.28 -9.21 -1.81
C SER A 192 -15.29 -7.68 -1.72
N LEU A 193 -15.47 -6.97 -2.85
CA LEU A 193 -15.54 -5.51 -2.89
C LEU A 193 -16.98 -5.00 -2.81
N LEU A 194 -17.92 -5.65 -3.48
CA LEU A 194 -19.31 -5.21 -3.62
C LEU A 194 -20.30 -6.02 -2.77
N GLY A 195 -19.88 -7.16 -2.21
CA GLY A 195 -20.78 -8.04 -1.46
C GLY A 195 -22.01 -8.46 -2.28
N PRO A 196 -23.23 -8.38 -1.69
CA PRO A 196 -24.46 -8.78 -2.38
C PRO A 196 -24.78 -8.00 -3.66
N TRP A 197 -24.23 -6.79 -3.81
CA TRP A 197 -24.41 -5.97 -5.02
C TRP A 197 -23.72 -6.57 -6.24
N ALA A 198 -22.69 -7.40 -6.05
CA ALA A 198 -21.96 -8.06 -7.13
C ALA A 198 -22.91 -8.89 -8.02
N ALA A 199 -23.89 -9.56 -7.43
CA ALA A 199 -24.87 -10.40 -8.16
C ALA A 199 -25.73 -9.62 -9.16
N ARG A 200 -25.81 -8.31 -9.05
CA ARG A 200 -26.56 -7.44 -9.96
C ARG A 200 -25.75 -6.95 -11.15
N LEU A 201 -24.44 -7.20 -11.17
CA LEU A 201 -23.57 -6.74 -12.26
C LEU A 201 -23.62 -7.71 -13.44
N PRO A 202 -23.89 -7.22 -14.66
CA PRO A 202 -23.71 -8.03 -15.86
C PRO A 202 -22.21 -8.32 -16.04
N LEU A 203 -21.88 -9.45 -16.68
CA LEU A 203 -20.51 -9.85 -17.00
C LEU A 203 -19.58 -9.83 -15.77
N LEU A 204 -20.05 -10.34 -14.63
CA LEU A 204 -19.35 -10.31 -13.34
C LEU A 204 -17.89 -10.79 -13.44
N HIS A 205 -17.60 -11.75 -14.31
CA HIS A 205 -16.26 -12.32 -14.52
C HIS A 205 -15.28 -11.37 -15.23
N VAL A 206 -15.76 -10.29 -15.89
CA VAL A 206 -14.91 -9.30 -16.60
C VAL A 206 -14.46 -8.18 -15.67
N TRP A 207 -15.33 -7.75 -14.75
CA TRP A 207 -15.06 -6.60 -13.88
C TRP A 207 -13.80 -6.70 -13.04
N PRO A 208 -13.39 -7.87 -12.51
CA PRO A 208 -12.14 -7.99 -11.77
C PRO A 208 -10.94 -7.58 -12.62
N PHE A 209 -10.88 -7.99 -13.89
CA PHE A 209 -9.80 -7.64 -14.81
C PHE A 209 -9.85 -6.15 -15.21
N VAL A 210 -11.04 -5.58 -15.37
CA VAL A 210 -11.21 -4.15 -15.64
C VAL A 210 -10.68 -3.33 -14.45
N LEU A 211 -11.05 -3.68 -13.21
CA LEU A 211 -10.59 -2.99 -12.01
C LEU A 211 -9.07 -3.10 -11.85
N ALA A 212 -8.52 -4.29 -12.05
CA ALA A 212 -7.09 -4.53 -12.04
C ALA A 212 -6.36 -3.72 -13.13
N GLY A 213 -6.93 -3.70 -14.36
CA GLY A 213 -6.40 -2.92 -15.49
C GLY A 213 -6.42 -1.41 -15.26
N VAL A 214 -7.47 -0.89 -14.64
CA VAL A 214 -7.56 0.53 -14.25
C VAL A 214 -6.44 0.88 -13.26
N GLU A 215 -6.16 0.03 -12.27
CA GLU A 215 -5.12 0.26 -11.29
C GLU A 215 -3.71 0.26 -11.93
N VAL A 216 -3.45 -0.69 -12.86
CA VAL A 216 -2.21 -0.68 -13.68
C VAL A 216 -2.11 0.60 -14.51
N ALA A 217 -3.20 0.99 -15.18
CA ALA A 217 -3.24 2.19 -16.00
C ALA A 217 -2.99 3.47 -15.17
N ILE A 218 -3.51 3.55 -13.95
CA ILE A 218 -3.19 4.63 -13.00
C ILE A 218 -1.68 4.66 -12.74
N GLY A 219 -1.05 3.53 -12.39
CA GLY A 219 0.38 3.46 -12.14
C GLY A 219 1.23 3.99 -13.31
N ILE A 220 0.91 3.58 -14.54
CA ILE A 220 1.59 4.05 -15.76
C ILE A 220 1.30 5.54 -16.03
N ALA A 221 0.05 5.97 -15.92
CA ALA A 221 -0.37 7.32 -16.23
C ALA A 221 0.21 8.36 -15.24
N LEU A 222 0.44 7.98 -13.97
CA LEU A 222 1.13 8.82 -12.98
C LEU A 222 2.56 9.19 -13.43
N LEU A 223 3.22 8.33 -14.19
CA LEU A 223 4.57 8.57 -14.73
C LEU A 223 4.54 9.47 -15.97
N THR A 224 3.38 9.68 -16.61
CA THR A 224 3.25 10.47 -17.84
C THR A 224 2.74 11.88 -17.55
N ARG A 225 3.35 12.93 -18.12
CA ARG A 225 2.91 14.32 -17.94
C ARG A 225 1.46 14.54 -18.39
N LYS A 226 1.11 13.99 -19.55
CA LYS A 226 -0.19 14.23 -20.22
C LYS A 226 -1.37 13.68 -19.39
N TYR A 227 -1.24 12.49 -18.83
CA TYR A 227 -2.36 11.78 -18.18
C TYR A 227 -2.28 11.80 -16.64
N ARG A 228 -1.24 12.40 -16.07
CA ARG A 228 -0.98 12.41 -14.62
C ARG A 228 -2.14 12.92 -13.77
N ASN A 229 -2.70 14.09 -14.13
CA ASN A 229 -3.82 14.65 -13.38
C ASN A 229 -5.09 13.80 -13.50
N LEU A 230 -5.34 13.19 -14.65
CA LEU A 230 -6.43 12.23 -14.81
C LEU A 230 -6.21 11.00 -13.94
N ALA A 231 -4.99 10.46 -13.91
CA ALA A 231 -4.64 9.33 -13.03
C ALA A 231 -4.83 9.66 -11.54
N VAL A 232 -4.51 10.88 -11.12
CA VAL A 232 -4.78 11.35 -9.75
C VAL A 232 -6.28 11.31 -9.45
N LEU A 233 -7.12 11.85 -10.33
CA LEU A 233 -8.57 11.84 -10.15
C LEU A 233 -9.16 10.43 -10.13
N CYS A 234 -8.73 9.57 -11.05
CA CYS A 234 -9.14 8.16 -11.09
C CYS A 234 -8.70 7.42 -9.82
N GLY A 235 -7.46 7.64 -9.34
CA GLY A 235 -6.96 7.03 -8.11
C GLY A 235 -7.73 7.49 -6.88
N ILE A 236 -8.05 8.78 -6.78
CA ILE A 236 -8.89 9.31 -5.69
C ILE A 236 -10.28 8.67 -5.74
N GLY A 237 -10.92 8.63 -6.92
CA GLY A 237 -12.22 7.98 -7.10
C GLY A 237 -12.21 6.51 -6.69
N MET A 238 -11.16 5.78 -7.05
CA MET A 238 -10.97 4.38 -6.66
C MET A 238 -10.85 4.23 -5.12
N HIS A 239 -10.04 5.05 -4.46
CA HIS A 239 -9.90 5.01 -2.99
C HIS A 239 -11.18 5.42 -2.26
N CYS A 240 -11.90 6.44 -2.76
CA CYS A 240 -13.21 6.81 -2.23
C CYS A 240 -14.21 5.63 -2.34
N PHE A 241 -14.21 4.94 -3.47
CA PHE A 241 -15.05 3.77 -3.68
C PHE A 241 -14.68 2.62 -2.73
N ILE A 242 -13.39 2.31 -2.56
CA ILE A 242 -12.92 1.31 -1.61
C ILE A 242 -13.33 1.68 -0.18
N LEU A 243 -13.14 2.92 0.25
CA LEU A 243 -13.55 3.38 1.59
C LEU A 243 -15.06 3.25 1.78
N PHE A 244 -15.85 3.68 0.79
CA PHE A 244 -17.30 3.54 0.85
C PHE A 244 -17.71 2.07 1.05
N THR A 245 -17.18 1.14 0.26
CA THR A 245 -17.52 -0.28 0.39
C THR A 245 -17.08 -0.87 1.72
N GLN A 246 -15.88 -0.54 2.21
CA GLN A 246 -15.35 -1.07 3.47
C GLN A 246 -16.06 -0.50 4.70
N ILE A 247 -16.46 0.75 4.67
CA ILE A 247 -17.16 1.40 5.79
C ILE A 247 -18.66 1.11 5.78
N ALA A 248 -19.31 1.28 4.61
CA ALA A 248 -20.77 1.21 4.52
C ALA A 248 -21.31 -0.22 4.33
N ILE A 249 -20.54 -1.14 3.74
CA ILE A 249 -20.99 -2.49 3.41
C ILE A 249 -20.41 -3.53 4.37
N PHE A 250 -19.11 -3.51 4.59
CA PHE A 250 -18.43 -4.61 5.30
C PHE A 250 -18.15 -4.35 6.77
N HIS A 251 -17.95 -3.10 7.18
CA HIS A 251 -17.65 -2.69 8.57
C HIS A 251 -16.47 -3.44 9.22
N TRP A 252 -15.48 -3.87 8.44
CA TRP A 252 -14.33 -4.62 8.92
C TRP A 252 -13.01 -4.11 8.35
N ASN A 253 -11.88 -4.60 8.89
CA ASN A 253 -10.53 -4.30 8.42
C ASN A 253 -10.23 -2.78 8.42
N SER A 254 -10.48 -2.13 9.55
CA SER A 254 -10.35 -0.68 9.68
C SER A 254 -8.93 -0.16 9.48
N ILE A 255 -7.90 -1.04 9.51
CA ILE A 255 -6.50 -0.66 9.24
C ILE A 255 -6.31 -0.04 7.84
N ILE A 256 -7.14 -0.40 6.87
CA ILE A 256 -7.03 0.13 5.51
C ILE A 256 -7.66 1.52 5.34
N TRP A 257 -8.45 2.00 6.30
CA TRP A 257 -9.08 3.31 6.19
C TRP A 257 -8.05 4.45 6.15
N PRO A 258 -7.14 4.58 7.14
CA PRO A 258 -6.09 5.59 7.05
C PRO A 258 -5.17 5.37 5.85
N TRP A 259 -4.90 4.12 5.44
CA TRP A 259 -4.14 3.85 4.22
C TRP A 259 -4.76 4.51 3.01
N ASN A 260 -6.06 4.27 2.75
CA ASN A 260 -6.74 4.84 1.58
C ASN A 260 -6.74 6.37 1.62
N ILE A 261 -6.96 6.98 2.81
CA ILE A 261 -6.90 8.44 2.99
C ILE A 261 -5.51 8.98 2.67
N VAL A 262 -4.47 8.34 3.19
CA VAL A 262 -3.08 8.74 2.93
C VAL A 262 -2.71 8.56 1.46
N MET A 263 -3.15 7.49 0.79
CA MET A 263 -2.91 7.30 -0.64
C MET A 263 -3.56 8.41 -1.48
N MET A 264 -4.80 8.83 -1.17
CA MET A 264 -5.42 10.00 -1.82
C MET A 264 -4.64 11.28 -1.59
N ALA A 265 -4.18 11.52 -0.34
CA ALA A 265 -3.34 12.66 -0.03
C ALA A 265 -2.01 12.64 -0.79
N LEU A 266 -1.33 11.48 -0.86
CA LEU A 266 -0.07 11.32 -1.59
C LEU A 266 -0.25 11.51 -3.10
N LEU A 267 -1.36 11.06 -3.69
CA LEU A 267 -1.68 11.34 -5.09
C LEU A 267 -1.77 12.85 -5.37
N LEU A 268 -2.49 13.59 -4.51
CA LEU A 268 -2.60 15.04 -4.63
C LEU A 268 -1.25 15.73 -4.39
N ILE A 269 -0.55 15.38 -3.33
CA ILE A 269 0.69 16.05 -2.91
C ILE A 269 1.80 15.81 -3.94
N LEU A 270 1.99 14.58 -4.40
CA LEU A 270 3.13 14.21 -5.23
C LEU A 270 2.90 14.46 -6.72
N PHE A 271 1.66 14.30 -7.21
CA PHE A 271 1.40 14.22 -8.65
C PHE A 271 0.51 15.34 -9.20
N TRP A 272 -0.42 15.90 -8.40
CA TRP A 272 -1.31 16.94 -8.92
C TRP A 272 -0.55 18.15 -9.40
N GLN A 273 -0.71 18.50 -10.68
CA GLN A 273 0.01 19.60 -11.37
C GLN A 273 1.54 19.54 -11.20
N ALA A 274 2.10 18.36 -10.99
CA ALA A 274 3.55 18.14 -10.99
C ALA A 274 4.04 17.94 -12.43
N ASP A 275 5.26 18.44 -12.73
CA ASP A 275 5.78 18.45 -14.11
C ASP A 275 7.05 17.61 -14.37
N PRO A 276 7.54 16.70 -13.50
CA PRO A 276 8.70 15.90 -13.85
C PRO A 276 8.40 14.99 -15.04
N SER A 277 9.40 14.75 -15.90
CA SER A 277 9.28 13.75 -16.96
C SER A 277 9.34 12.34 -16.41
N PHE A 278 8.96 11.35 -17.23
CA PHE A 278 9.16 9.94 -16.92
C PHE A 278 10.63 9.64 -16.55
N MET A 279 11.59 10.17 -17.35
CA MET A 279 13.01 9.95 -17.11
C MET A 279 13.51 10.58 -15.80
N ASP A 280 12.93 11.73 -15.39
CA ASP A 280 13.30 12.37 -14.12
C ASP A 280 12.86 11.52 -12.93
N ILE A 281 11.68 10.89 -13.03
CA ILE A 281 11.15 10.01 -11.97
C ILE A 281 11.93 8.69 -11.92
N VAL A 282 12.17 8.07 -13.07
CA VAL A 282 12.66 6.68 -13.12
C VAL A 282 14.18 6.59 -13.13
N TRP A 283 14.89 7.48 -13.83
CA TRP A 283 16.30 7.25 -14.15
C TRP A 283 17.27 8.40 -13.85
N ARG A 284 16.89 9.65 -14.13
CA ARG A 284 17.82 10.80 -14.07
C ARG A 284 18.21 11.28 -12.67
N ASN A 285 17.78 10.60 -11.64
CA ASN A 285 18.06 11.02 -10.28
C ASN A 285 19.48 10.57 -9.87
N PRO A 286 20.35 11.47 -9.41
CA PRO A 286 21.72 11.15 -9.01
C PRO A 286 21.82 10.45 -7.65
N ILE A 287 20.73 10.37 -6.88
CA ILE A 287 20.71 9.81 -5.54
C ILE A 287 20.80 8.28 -5.60
N ALA A 288 21.84 7.69 -4.98
CA ALA A 288 22.04 6.24 -4.99
C ALA A 288 20.86 5.46 -4.39
N PHE A 289 20.14 6.03 -3.41
CA PHE A 289 18.95 5.42 -2.81
C PHE A 289 17.82 5.19 -3.82
N GLN A 290 17.72 6.03 -4.89
CA GLN A 290 16.75 5.78 -5.96
C GLN A 290 16.99 4.44 -6.67
N LYS A 291 18.24 4.03 -6.85
CA LYS A 291 18.55 2.72 -7.45
C LYS A 291 18.03 1.58 -6.59
N VAL A 292 18.16 1.70 -5.26
CA VAL A 292 17.59 0.74 -4.31
C VAL A 292 16.07 0.70 -4.45
N VAL A 293 15.42 1.86 -4.48
CA VAL A 293 13.96 1.96 -4.66
C VAL A 293 13.54 1.39 -6.01
N PHE A 294 14.26 1.68 -7.08
CA PHE A 294 13.98 1.13 -8.41
C PHE A 294 14.06 -0.41 -8.40
N ILE A 295 15.09 -0.97 -7.80
CA ILE A 295 15.20 -2.43 -7.66
C ILE A 295 14.01 -2.98 -6.86
N LEU A 296 13.71 -2.43 -5.69
CA LEU A 296 12.71 -2.98 -4.78
C LEU A 296 11.25 -2.76 -5.23
N PHE A 297 10.95 -1.66 -5.93
CA PHE A 297 9.58 -1.32 -6.33
C PHE A 297 9.28 -1.53 -7.81
N VAL A 298 10.31 -1.75 -8.66
CA VAL A 298 10.13 -1.95 -10.10
C VAL A 298 10.64 -3.32 -10.55
N ILE A 299 11.83 -3.76 -10.10
CA ILE A 299 12.43 -5.02 -10.56
C ILE A 299 11.97 -6.21 -9.72
N MET A 300 12.15 -6.15 -8.40
CA MET A 300 11.91 -7.31 -7.51
C MET A 300 10.46 -7.81 -7.53
N PRO A 301 9.41 -6.96 -7.65
CA PRO A 301 8.05 -7.46 -7.71
C PRO A 301 7.76 -8.38 -8.91
N VAL A 302 8.54 -8.31 -10.00
CA VAL A 302 8.43 -9.25 -11.14
C VAL A 302 8.70 -10.68 -10.66
N PHE A 303 9.69 -10.87 -9.80
CA PHE A 303 10.07 -12.19 -9.30
C PHE A 303 9.02 -12.83 -8.40
N SER A 304 8.07 -12.05 -7.88
CA SER A 304 6.95 -12.61 -7.12
C SER A 304 6.04 -13.50 -7.97
N PHE A 305 5.92 -13.24 -9.27
CA PHE A 305 5.15 -14.09 -10.19
C PHE A 305 5.77 -15.48 -10.38
N PHE A 306 7.05 -15.63 -10.05
CA PHE A 306 7.77 -16.91 -10.07
C PHE A 306 7.90 -17.56 -8.68
N GLY A 307 7.35 -16.95 -7.63
CA GLY A 307 7.51 -17.43 -6.26
C GLY A 307 8.84 -17.07 -5.60
N TRP A 308 9.70 -16.28 -6.26
CA TRP A 308 11.06 -15.96 -5.80
C TRP A 308 11.15 -14.65 -5.00
N TRP A 309 10.06 -13.93 -4.86
CA TRP A 309 10.01 -12.70 -4.09
C TRP A 309 8.75 -12.61 -3.24
N ASP A 310 8.84 -11.82 -2.19
CA ASP A 310 7.79 -11.68 -1.19
C ASP A 310 6.51 -11.05 -1.75
N SER A 311 5.35 -11.57 -1.35
CA SER A 311 4.04 -11.10 -1.80
C SER A 311 3.72 -9.68 -1.32
N TYR A 312 4.00 -9.36 -0.05
CA TYR A 312 3.68 -8.06 0.52
C TYR A 312 4.59 -6.95 -0.03
N LEU A 313 5.88 -7.28 -0.26
CA LEU A 313 6.82 -6.38 -0.91
C LEU A 313 6.53 -6.18 -2.41
N SER A 314 5.66 -7.01 -2.98
CA SER A 314 5.19 -6.94 -4.37
C SER A 314 3.80 -6.35 -4.52
N ALA A 315 3.29 -5.67 -3.49
CA ALA A 315 1.95 -5.08 -3.46
C ALA A 315 0.82 -6.10 -3.72
N SER A 316 1.01 -7.40 -3.38
CA SER A 316 0.01 -8.46 -3.62
C SER A 316 -1.12 -8.50 -2.58
N LEU A 317 -1.16 -7.57 -1.62
CA LEU A 317 -2.25 -7.52 -0.65
C LEU A 317 -3.59 -7.33 -1.38
N TYR A 318 -4.57 -8.14 -1.02
CA TYR A 318 -5.90 -8.18 -1.65
C TYR A 318 -5.89 -8.61 -3.14
N SER A 319 -4.84 -9.28 -3.60
CA SER A 319 -4.81 -9.88 -4.94
C SER A 319 -5.56 -11.22 -5.04
N ALA A 320 -6.05 -11.74 -3.91
CA ALA A 320 -6.60 -13.08 -3.72
C ALA A 320 -5.63 -14.25 -4.02
N ASN A 321 -4.48 -13.96 -4.60
CA ASN A 321 -3.43 -14.95 -4.91
C ASN A 321 -2.24 -14.78 -3.96
N ILE A 322 -2.46 -15.08 -2.69
CA ILE A 322 -1.46 -15.12 -1.62
C ILE A 322 -1.64 -16.41 -0.82
N ALA A 323 -0.59 -16.86 -0.17
CA ALA A 323 -0.67 -18.03 0.70
C ALA A 323 -1.72 -17.84 1.80
N GLN A 324 -2.47 -18.90 2.11
CA GLN A 324 -3.55 -18.92 3.09
C GLN A 324 -3.42 -20.17 3.96
N ALA A 325 -4.01 -20.13 5.17
CA ALA A 325 -4.02 -21.31 6.02
C ALA A 325 -5.20 -21.33 6.98
N ASN A 326 -5.67 -22.56 7.24
CA ASN A 326 -6.69 -22.87 8.22
C ASN A 326 -6.16 -23.95 9.18
N VAL A 327 -6.59 -23.91 10.43
CA VAL A 327 -6.33 -24.98 11.39
C VAL A 327 -7.63 -25.75 11.60
N LEU A 328 -7.63 -27.02 11.25
CA LEU A 328 -8.73 -27.93 11.52
C LEU A 328 -8.48 -28.67 12.84
N MET A 329 -9.52 -28.81 13.65
CA MET A 329 -9.46 -29.40 14.98
C MET A 329 -10.57 -30.45 15.14
N ARG A 330 -10.19 -31.65 15.57
CA ARG A 330 -11.11 -32.76 15.88
C ARG A 330 -11.21 -32.95 17.37
N GLY A 331 -12.21 -33.73 17.81
CA GLY A 331 -12.41 -34.05 19.21
C GLY A 331 -12.63 -32.80 20.08
N ASP A 332 -12.15 -32.81 21.32
CA ASP A 332 -12.34 -31.73 22.27
C ASP A 332 -11.25 -30.64 22.27
N VAL A 333 -10.42 -30.59 21.24
CA VAL A 333 -9.36 -29.58 21.13
C VAL A 333 -9.91 -28.15 21.25
N LYS A 334 -11.08 -27.89 20.67
CA LYS A 334 -11.77 -26.60 20.80
C LYS A 334 -12.04 -26.22 22.26
N GLY A 335 -12.38 -27.19 23.11
CA GLY A 335 -12.62 -27.00 24.52
C GLY A 335 -11.37 -26.53 25.28
N HIS A 336 -10.19 -26.93 24.86
CA HIS A 336 -8.92 -26.57 25.49
C HIS A 336 -8.38 -25.19 25.03
N LEU A 337 -8.95 -24.60 23.97
CA LEU A 337 -8.53 -23.27 23.50
C LEU A 337 -8.96 -22.17 24.48
N PRO A 338 -8.10 -21.14 24.70
CA PRO A 338 -8.50 -19.94 25.40
C PRO A 338 -9.71 -19.27 24.72
N MET A 339 -10.62 -18.70 25.53
CA MET A 339 -11.81 -18.01 25.03
C MET A 339 -11.55 -16.99 23.94
N PRO A 340 -10.48 -16.15 24.00
CA PRO A 340 -10.16 -15.19 22.94
C PRO A 340 -9.83 -15.82 21.58
N ILE A 341 -9.36 -17.07 21.55
CA ILE A 341 -9.12 -17.82 20.30
C ILE A 341 -10.39 -18.55 19.87
N ARG A 342 -11.08 -19.19 20.83
CA ARG A 342 -12.25 -20.04 20.61
C ARG A 342 -13.36 -19.34 19.83
N LYS A 343 -13.54 -18.02 20.01
CA LYS A 343 -14.55 -17.22 19.30
C LYS A 343 -14.36 -17.16 17.78
N TYR A 344 -13.15 -17.43 17.27
CA TYR A 344 -12.86 -17.46 15.83
C TYR A 344 -13.02 -18.85 15.23
N VAL A 345 -13.26 -19.88 16.05
CA VAL A 345 -13.43 -21.26 15.56
C VAL A 345 -14.86 -21.47 15.10
N LYS A 346 -15.01 -21.69 13.79
CA LYS A 346 -16.27 -22.09 13.15
C LYS A 346 -16.48 -23.59 13.32
N GLN A 347 -17.70 -24.01 13.59
CA GLN A 347 -18.03 -25.43 13.65
C GLN A 347 -18.42 -25.91 12.25
N LEU A 348 -17.71 -26.90 11.76
CA LEU A 348 -18.02 -27.60 10.52
C LEU A 348 -18.92 -28.83 10.78
N PRO A 349 -19.55 -29.40 9.73
CA PRO A 349 -20.21 -30.70 9.82
C PRO A 349 -19.27 -31.79 10.42
N ALA A 350 -19.82 -32.80 10.99
CA ALA A 350 -19.07 -33.89 11.65
C ALA A 350 -18.25 -33.50 12.90
N GLY A 351 -18.57 -32.36 13.53
CA GLY A 351 -17.93 -31.99 14.81
C GLY A 351 -16.51 -31.41 14.69
N THR A 352 -16.03 -31.15 13.47
CA THR A 352 -14.71 -30.53 13.21
C THR A 352 -14.78 -29.02 13.45
N GLY A 353 -13.85 -28.47 14.24
CA GLY A 353 -13.64 -27.02 14.34
C GLY A 353 -12.68 -26.51 13.26
N GLU A 354 -12.99 -25.36 12.65
CA GLU A 354 -12.10 -24.66 11.72
C GLU A 354 -11.73 -23.29 12.26
N LEU A 355 -10.45 -23.03 12.38
CA LEU A 355 -9.89 -21.71 12.68
C LEU A 355 -9.22 -21.15 11.44
N ASN A 356 -9.88 -20.18 10.80
CA ASN A 356 -9.27 -19.43 9.70
C ASN A 356 -8.25 -18.43 10.28
N LEU A 357 -6.98 -18.56 9.88
CA LEU A 357 -5.91 -17.73 10.43
C LEU A 357 -6.03 -16.26 10.02
N ARG A 358 -6.66 -15.96 8.88
CA ARG A 358 -6.95 -14.60 8.46
C ARG A 358 -8.01 -13.94 9.33
N ASP A 359 -9.11 -14.65 9.60
CA ASP A 359 -10.20 -14.14 10.47
C ASP A 359 -9.69 -13.88 11.88
N TRP A 360 -8.83 -14.77 12.40
CA TRP A 360 -8.20 -14.58 13.71
C TRP A 360 -7.25 -13.39 13.74
N ALA A 361 -6.32 -13.28 12.77
CA ALA A 361 -5.38 -12.16 12.70
C ALA A 361 -6.09 -10.81 12.57
N LEU A 362 -7.08 -10.71 11.67
CA LEU A 362 -7.89 -9.49 11.50
C LEU A 362 -8.68 -9.15 12.75
N GLY A 363 -9.29 -10.14 13.41
CA GLY A 363 -10.09 -9.90 14.59
C GLY A 363 -9.29 -9.56 15.85
N GLU A 364 -8.04 -10.02 15.98
CA GLU A 364 -7.20 -9.73 17.13
C GLU A 364 -6.20 -8.61 16.89
N LEU A 365 -5.55 -8.59 15.72
CA LEU A 365 -4.46 -7.66 15.40
C LEU A 365 -4.89 -6.50 14.51
N ASN A 366 -6.09 -6.60 13.91
CA ASN A 366 -6.59 -5.69 12.87
C ASN A 366 -5.67 -5.61 11.64
N VAL A 367 -4.90 -6.67 11.37
CA VAL A 367 -4.08 -6.83 10.16
C VAL A 367 -4.20 -8.28 9.67
N PRO A 368 -4.07 -8.54 8.35
CA PRO A 368 -3.99 -9.91 7.86
C PRO A 368 -2.69 -10.60 8.32
N PRO A 369 -2.65 -11.96 8.35
CA PRO A 369 -1.45 -12.70 8.64
C PRO A 369 -0.38 -12.45 7.58
N TYR A 370 0.89 -12.66 7.95
CA TYR A 370 1.97 -12.63 6.97
C TYR A 370 1.87 -13.86 6.04
N PRO A 371 1.73 -13.70 4.72
CA PRO A 371 1.39 -14.79 3.80
C PRO A 371 2.60 -15.62 3.40
N ALA A 372 3.18 -16.35 4.34
CA ALA A 372 4.29 -17.26 4.11
C ALA A 372 4.06 -18.60 4.78
N MET A 373 4.36 -19.71 4.06
CA MET A 373 4.21 -21.06 4.57
C MET A 373 4.96 -21.29 5.88
N ARG A 374 6.17 -20.71 6.02
CA ARG A 374 6.94 -20.75 7.28
C ARG A 374 6.17 -20.10 8.45
N ALA A 375 5.52 -18.97 8.19
CA ALA A 375 4.75 -18.26 9.22
C ALA A 375 3.58 -19.11 9.71
N TYR A 376 2.85 -19.74 8.79
CA TYR A 376 1.73 -20.60 9.10
C TYR A 376 2.16 -21.85 9.89
N ARG A 377 3.31 -22.46 9.54
CA ARG A 377 3.86 -23.58 10.32
C ARG A 377 4.19 -23.21 11.77
N ILE A 378 4.73 -22.01 12.00
CA ILE A 378 4.97 -21.51 13.37
C ILE A 378 3.65 -21.36 14.12
N ILE A 379 2.60 -20.84 13.49
CA ILE A 379 1.27 -20.72 14.10
C ILE A 379 0.68 -22.10 14.39
N GLY A 380 0.74 -23.02 13.42
CA GLY A 380 0.28 -24.40 13.59
C GLY A 380 0.95 -25.11 14.77
N ALA A 381 2.28 -24.99 14.89
CA ALA A 381 3.04 -25.55 16.00
C ALA A 381 2.61 -24.98 17.37
N GLN A 382 2.20 -23.70 17.44
CA GLN A 382 1.64 -23.14 18.67
C GLN A 382 0.25 -23.69 18.98
N MET A 383 -0.55 -24.00 17.96
CA MET A 383 -1.88 -24.59 18.14
C MET A 383 -1.78 -26.03 18.63
N CYS A 384 -0.75 -26.77 18.24
CA CYS A 384 -0.50 -28.13 18.71
C CYS A 384 -0.34 -28.23 20.24
N LYS A 385 0.09 -27.17 20.91
CA LYS A 385 0.18 -27.16 22.40
C LYS A 385 -1.16 -27.29 23.08
N TYR A 386 -2.25 -26.84 22.48
CA TYR A 386 -3.60 -26.95 23.02
C TYR A 386 -4.21 -28.34 22.80
N ALA A 387 -3.62 -29.16 21.98
CA ALA A 387 -4.03 -30.53 21.69
C ALA A 387 -3.08 -31.56 22.30
N ASN A 388 -2.20 -31.18 23.22
CA ASN A 388 -1.17 -32.06 23.76
C ASN A 388 -0.37 -32.78 22.67
N ASN A 389 -0.12 -32.10 21.57
CA ASN A 389 0.55 -32.62 20.35
C ASN A 389 -0.19 -33.80 19.67
N SER A 390 -1.50 -33.94 19.89
CA SER A 390 -2.36 -34.93 19.24
C SER A 390 -2.47 -34.69 17.71
N PRO A 391 -2.67 -35.73 16.88
CA PRO A 391 -2.98 -35.57 15.46
C PRO A 391 -4.35 -34.93 15.19
N ASP A 392 -5.14 -34.67 16.22
CA ASP A 392 -6.44 -33.98 16.08
C ASP A 392 -6.37 -32.52 15.64
N VAL A 393 -5.16 -31.95 15.59
CA VAL A 393 -4.90 -30.65 14.97
C VAL A 393 -4.21 -30.84 13.63
N MET A 394 -4.80 -30.29 12.58
CA MET A 394 -4.27 -30.31 11.22
C MET A 394 -4.21 -28.90 10.67
N LEU A 395 -3.03 -28.45 10.28
CA LEU A 395 -2.81 -27.20 9.56
C LEU A 395 -2.93 -27.46 8.06
N VAL A 396 -3.92 -26.86 7.42
CA VAL A 396 -4.12 -26.89 5.97
C VAL A 396 -3.61 -25.58 5.42
N MET A 397 -2.62 -25.64 4.55
CA MET A 397 -1.99 -24.49 3.94
C MET A 397 -2.16 -24.57 2.42
N LEU A 398 -2.58 -23.47 1.81
CA LEU A 398 -2.63 -23.30 0.36
C LEU A 398 -1.60 -22.22 -0.02
N ASP A 399 -0.63 -22.57 -0.82
CA ASP A 399 0.31 -21.61 -1.38
C ASP A 399 -0.34 -20.82 -2.52
N ARG A 400 0.35 -19.85 -3.08
CA ARG A 400 -0.13 -19.05 -4.22
C ARG A 400 0.17 -19.72 -5.55
N ASP A 401 -0.65 -19.45 -6.56
CA ASP A 401 -0.32 -19.74 -7.95
C ASP A 401 0.87 -18.89 -8.39
N THR A 402 1.74 -19.49 -9.18
CA THR A 402 2.86 -18.81 -9.84
C THR A 402 2.83 -19.08 -11.35
N LEU A 403 3.64 -18.38 -12.13
CA LEU A 403 3.81 -18.68 -13.55
C LEU A 403 4.49 -20.03 -13.80
N LEU A 404 5.17 -20.59 -12.78
CA LEU A 404 5.85 -21.88 -12.86
C LEU A 404 4.96 -23.06 -12.45
N GLY A 405 3.85 -22.81 -11.78
CA GLY A 405 2.97 -23.87 -11.31
C GLY A 405 1.77 -23.37 -10.52
N LYS A 406 0.83 -24.27 -10.32
CA LYS A 406 -0.37 -24.02 -9.51
C LYS A 406 -0.05 -24.11 -8.03
N ALA A 407 -0.95 -23.58 -7.22
CA ALA A 407 -0.87 -23.62 -5.77
C ALA A 407 -0.72 -25.07 -5.25
N GLU A 408 0.14 -25.23 -4.26
CA GLU A 408 0.27 -26.49 -3.52
C GLU A 408 -0.55 -26.42 -2.23
N GLU A 409 -1.39 -27.42 -2.00
CA GLU A 409 -2.06 -27.60 -0.71
C GLU A 409 -1.25 -28.58 0.13
N THR A 410 -0.84 -28.13 1.31
CA THR A 410 -0.05 -28.92 2.26
C THR A 410 -0.83 -29.13 3.55
N HIS A 411 -0.83 -30.36 4.03
CA HIS A 411 -1.46 -30.75 5.29
C HIS A 411 -0.40 -31.16 6.30
N ASP A 412 -0.19 -30.35 7.31
CA ASP A 412 0.73 -30.62 8.40
C ASP A 412 -0.06 -30.95 9.67
N THR A 413 0.35 -32.01 10.40
CA THR A 413 -0.17 -32.30 11.74
C THR A 413 0.86 -31.96 12.80
N CYS A 414 0.48 -32.13 14.06
CA CYS A 414 1.44 -31.98 15.16
C CYS A 414 2.58 -33.03 15.13
N LEU A 415 2.44 -34.10 14.33
CA LEU A 415 3.43 -35.17 14.15
C LEU A 415 4.27 -35.00 12.86
N GLY A 416 3.92 -34.07 11.98
CA GLY A 416 4.62 -33.82 10.73
C GLY A 416 3.70 -33.61 9.53
N THR A 417 4.29 -33.49 8.34
CA THR A 417 3.55 -33.30 7.07
C THR A 417 2.91 -34.61 6.63
N LEU A 418 1.59 -34.61 6.43
CA LEU A 418 0.80 -35.79 6.04
C LEU A 418 0.61 -35.89 4.52
N LEU A 419 0.39 -34.75 3.84
CA LEU A 419 -0.03 -34.72 2.46
C LEU A 419 0.45 -33.45 1.77
N VAL A 420 0.92 -33.58 0.52
CA VAL A 420 1.14 -32.46 -0.40
C VAL A 420 0.34 -32.74 -1.65
N LYS A 421 -0.66 -31.91 -1.96
CA LYS A 421 -1.42 -31.95 -3.20
C LYS A 421 -0.95 -30.81 -4.11
N LYS A 422 -0.62 -31.16 -5.37
CA LYS A 422 -0.36 -30.19 -6.45
C LYS A 422 -1.59 -30.11 -7.34
N TRP A 423 -2.06 -28.90 -7.63
CA TRP A 423 -3.24 -28.66 -8.46
C TRP A 423 -2.88 -28.28 -9.90
#